data_be66de898bc760b81b8db50adaacdc3c
#
_entry.id   be66de898bc760b81b8db50adaacdc3c
#
_cell.length_a   1.000
_cell.length_b   1.000
_cell.length_c   1.000
_cell.angle_alpha   90.00
_cell.angle_beta   90.00
_cell.angle_gamma   90.00
#
_symmetry.space_group_name_H-M   'P 1'
#
loop_
_entity.id
_entity.type
_entity.pdbx_description
1 polymer ?
#
loop_
_entity_poly.entity_id
_entity_poly.type
_entity_poly.pdbx_seq_one_letter_code
_entity_poly.pdbx_strand_id
1 'polypeptide(L)'
;MSEREATGSSVTASSPIETSAVSQEVPEMILSASRRSSRPVTLNEHTLDSSIPDENSSEKMPGYERLWRRVLAVAIVGGPLGYAVGSILIPSVHEDGATSIAANAAANPITNAVHLVAYVLASFLLPLGAVGLAYLAYARAPRLATIGGLLAVVGWLPFSALTALDDVSMAMAALPDSGSYATLLDRFANDAVMGGYLLVYVVGHLVAYVLLAVALRRAGVIPRWAAWSMLVSSPLTVAAFVVPGRPIVLGDVALALLVIGSIPAARAMATRHRLGH
;
A
#
# COMPACT_ATOMS: atom_id res chain seq x y z
N MET A 1 -0.52 26.13 -56.60
CA MET A 1 0.63 25.72 -57.46
C MET A 1 1.70 25.09 -56.60
N SER A 2 2.10 23.92 -57.01
CA SER A 2 3.18 23.01 -56.57
C SER A 2 2.88 22.23 -55.27
N GLU A 3 2.38 21.00 -55.27
CA GLU A 3 2.78 19.67 -55.77
C GLU A 3 4.04 19.10 -55.11
N ARG A 4 3.79 17.89 -54.50
CA ARG A 4 4.61 16.66 -54.33
C ARG A 4 5.67 16.71 -53.26
N GLU A 5 5.93 15.66 -52.53
CA GLU A 5 6.05 14.24 -52.88
C GLU A 5 5.91 13.30 -51.68
N ALA A 6 5.31 12.15 -51.96
CA ALA A 6 5.21 11.02 -51.09
C ALA A 6 6.52 10.21 -51.16
N THR A 7 7.02 9.76 -50.01
CA THR A 7 8.02 8.65 -50.01
C THR A 7 7.57 7.60 -48.97
N GLY A 8 7.28 6.42 -49.50
CA GLY A 8 6.95 5.22 -48.74
C GLY A 8 8.15 4.71 -47.94
N SER A 9 7.86 4.17 -46.79
CA SER A 9 8.79 3.39 -46.01
C SER A 9 8.25 1.99 -45.78
N SER A 10 9.09 1.06 -46.16
CA SER A 10 8.94 -0.38 -46.22
C SER A 10 8.64 -1.02 -44.87
N VAL A 11 7.63 -1.92 -44.93
CA VAL A 11 7.33 -2.90 -43.91
C VAL A 11 8.42 -3.94 -43.87
N THR A 12 9.15 -4.04 -42.76
CA THR A 12 10.06 -5.15 -42.46
C THR A 12 9.31 -6.19 -41.66
N ALA A 13 9.19 -7.37 -42.24
CA ALA A 13 8.61 -8.57 -41.63
C ALA A 13 9.44 -9.04 -40.45
N SER A 14 8.79 -9.20 -39.30
CA SER A 14 9.36 -9.85 -38.11
C SER A 14 9.18 -11.37 -38.21
N SER A 15 10.30 -12.08 -38.03
CA SER A 15 10.42 -13.54 -37.98
C SER A 15 9.69 -14.12 -36.77
N PRO A 16 9.15 -15.36 -36.87
CA PRO A 16 8.52 -16.05 -35.76
C PRO A 16 9.56 -16.55 -34.76
N ILE A 17 9.31 -16.34 -33.48
CA ILE A 17 10.09 -16.89 -32.36
C ILE A 17 9.65 -18.33 -32.18
N GLU A 18 10.56 -19.27 -32.42
CA GLU A 18 10.41 -20.69 -32.07
C GLU A 18 10.33 -20.86 -30.56
N THR A 19 9.19 -21.34 -30.09
CA THR A 19 8.96 -21.73 -28.69
C THR A 19 9.54 -23.14 -28.50
N SER A 20 10.75 -23.23 -27.97
CA SER A 20 11.36 -24.48 -27.53
C SER A 20 10.68 -24.95 -26.24
N ALA A 21 9.91 -26.04 -26.35
CA ALA A 21 9.32 -26.72 -25.23
C ALA A 21 10.42 -27.50 -24.47
N VAL A 22 10.77 -26.98 -23.29
CA VAL A 22 11.60 -27.70 -22.31
C VAL A 22 10.67 -28.58 -21.47
N SER A 23 10.64 -29.87 -21.78
CA SER A 23 10.07 -30.90 -20.90
C SER A 23 10.92 -31.03 -19.66
N GLN A 24 10.42 -30.55 -18.52
CA GLN A 24 10.97 -30.88 -17.21
C GLN A 24 10.39 -32.20 -16.72
N GLU A 25 11.22 -33.23 -16.73
CA GLU A 25 11.00 -34.47 -16.00
C GLU A 25 10.95 -34.19 -14.50
N VAL A 26 9.84 -34.57 -13.87
CA VAL A 26 9.66 -34.56 -12.41
C VAL A 26 10.26 -35.87 -11.87
N PRO A 27 11.26 -35.84 -10.97
CA PRO A 27 11.72 -37.08 -10.33
C PRO A 27 10.72 -37.53 -9.27
N GLU A 28 10.20 -38.73 -9.49
CA GLU A 28 9.48 -39.50 -8.46
C GLU A 28 10.41 -39.78 -7.27
N MET A 29 10.21 -39.10 -6.16
CA MET A 29 10.92 -39.38 -4.91
C MET A 29 10.01 -40.11 -3.93
N ILE A 30 10.05 -41.44 -4.07
CA ILE A 30 10.03 -42.47 -3.02
C ILE A 30 9.20 -42.17 -1.77
N LEU A 31 7.99 -42.71 -1.76
CA LEU A 31 7.21 -43.03 -0.56
C LEU A 31 7.88 -44.22 0.19
N SER A 32 8.77 -43.94 1.12
CA SER A 32 9.22 -44.95 2.08
C SER A 32 8.36 -44.85 3.34
N ALA A 33 7.39 -45.75 3.43
CA ALA A 33 6.58 -46.00 4.61
C ALA A 33 7.44 -46.56 5.75
N SER A 34 7.79 -45.71 6.71
CA SER A 34 8.38 -46.11 7.99
C SER A 34 7.28 -46.67 8.89
N ARG A 35 7.15 -48.01 8.93
CA ARG A 35 6.46 -48.75 9.98
C ARG A 35 7.19 -48.49 11.30
N ARG A 36 6.67 -47.61 12.14
CA ARG A 36 7.10 -47.54 13.53
C ARG A 36 6.45 -48.64 14.34
N SER A 37 7.31 -49.58 14.74
CA SER A 37 7.09 -50.63 15.72
C SER A 37 6.54 -50.02 17.04
N SER A 38 5.31 -50.45 17.39
CA SER A 38 4.72 -50.17 18.70
C SER A 38 5.44 -51.02 19.77
N ARG A 39 6.37 -50.40 20.51
CA ARG A 39 6.84 -50.92 21.78
C ARG A 39 5.85 -50.55 22.88
N PRO A 40 5.43 -51.53 23.73
CA PRO A 40 4.63 -51.20 24.89
C PRO A 40 5.50 -50.40 25.90
N VAL A 41 5.07 -49.18 26.18
CA VAL A 41 5.63 -48.33 27.25
C VAL A 41 5.09 -48.90 28.57
N THR A 42 5.91 -49.55 29.34
CA THR A 42 5.65 -49.84 30.75
C THR A 42 5.58 -48.51 31.52
N LEU A 43 4.37 -48.17 31.97
CA LEU A 43 4.13 -47.08 32.90
C LEU A 43 4.83 -47.35 34.22
N ASN A 44 5.90 -46.64 34.46
CA ASN A 44 6.55 -46.60 35.75
C ASN A 44 5.79 -45.61 36.63
N GLU A 45 4.90 -46.15 37.48
CA GLU A 45 4.16 -45.38 38.49
C GLU A 45 5.10 -45.00 39.66
N HIS A 46 6.04 -44.10 39.43
CA HIS A 46 6.70 -43.44 40.58
C HIS A 46 7.18 -42.05 40.16
N THR A 47 6.73 -41.10 40.98
CA THR A 47 7.02 -39.67 41.02
C THR A 47 6.05 -38.81 40.21
N LEU A 48 4.78 -38.71 40.69
CA LEU A 48 4.02 -37.49 40.61
C LEU A 48 4.68 -36.46 41.56
N ASP A 49 5.80 -35.92 41.12
CA ASP A 49 6.26 -34.64 41.65
C ASP A 49 5.38 -33.56 40.99
N SER A 50 4.37 -33.15 41.75
CA SER A 50 3.38 -32.14 41.37
C SER A 50 4.03 -30.73 41.44
N SER A 51 5.09 -30.51 40.70
CA SER A 51 5.44 -29.18 40.28
C SER A 51 4.50 -28.79 39.12
N ILE A 52 3.24 -28.48 39.47
CA ILE A 52 2.35 -27.72 38.62
C ILE A 52 3.15 -26.46 38.28
N PRO A 53 3.53 -26.26 36.99
CA PRO A 53 4.15 -25.00 36.59
C PRO A 53 3.17 -23.91 37.00
N ASP A 54 3.67 -22.93 37.77
CA ASP A 54 2.90 -21.74 38.12
C ASP A 54 2.29 -21.17 36.85
N GLU A 55 1.00 -21.45 36.62
CA GLU A 55 0.17 -21.02 35.48
C GLU A 55 0.01 -19.49 35.46
N ASN A 56 0.68 -18.82 36.39
CA ASN A 56 0.63 -17.38 36.62
C ASN A 56 1.86 -16.62 36.14
N SER A 57 2.79 -17.26 35.42
CA SER A 57 3.76 -16.52 34.66
C SER A 57 3.09 -15.95 33.40
N SER A 58 2.32 -14.87 33.57
CA SER A 58 1.91 -13.99 32.46
C SER A 58 3.22 -13.54 31.79
N GLU A 59 3.64 -14.30 30.80
CA GLU A 59 4.88 -14.08 30.05
C GLU A 59 4.87 -12.67 29.49
N LYS A 60 5.54 -11.76 30.18
CA LYS A 60 5.59 -10.35 29.83
C LYS A 60 6.15 -10.23 28.41
N MET A 61 5.30 -9.80 27.51
CA MET A 61 5.67 -9.60 26.10
C MET A 61 7.01 -8.86 26.00
N PRO A 62 7.99 -9.37 25.21
CA PRO A 62 9.28 -8.73 25.00
C PRO A 62 9.14 -7.26 24.61
N GLY A 63 10.02 -6.39 25.10
CA GLY A 63 9.94 -4.94 24.88
C GLY A 63 9.89 -4.55 23.40
N TYR A 64 10.65 -5.27 22.53
CA TYR A 64 10.67 -5.03 21.08
C TYR A 64 9.32 -5.34 20.41
N GLU A 65 8.58 -6.35 20.85
CA GLU A 65 7.27 -6.69 20.29
C GLU A 65 6.24 -5.60 20.62
N ARG A 66 6.30 -5.05 21.84
CA ARG A 66 5.46 -3.90 22.24
C ARG A 66 5.76 -2.66 21.42
N LEU A 67 7.05 -2.39 21.19
CA LEU A 67 7.47 -1.26 20.34
C LEU A 67 6.97 -1.44 18.91
N TRP A 68 7.21 -2.61 18.31
CA TRP A 68 6.78 -2.92 16.95
C TRP A 68 5.27 -2.75 16.76
N ARG A 69 4.46 -3.26 17.68
CA ARG A 69 3.00 -3.09 17.64
C ARG A 69 2.58 -1.63 17.73
N ARG A 70 3.24 -0.83 18.54
CA ARG A 70 2.98 0.61 18.61
C ARG A 70 3.32 1.31 17.31
N VAL A 71 4.45 1.00 16.72
CA VAL A 71 4.84 1.53 15.40
C VAL A 71 3.80 1.19 14.33
N LEU A 72 3.38 -0.08 14.25
CA LEU A 72 2.35 -0.49 13.31
C LEU A 72 0.99 0.17 13.61
N ALA A 73 0.60 0.30 14.87
CA ALA A 73 -0.64 0.98 15.26
C ALA A 73 -0.65 2.45 14.83
N VAL A 74 0.48 3.15 15.03
CA VAL A 74 0.66 4.53 14.55
C VAL A 74 0.62 4.58 13.03
N ALA A 75 1.29 3.66 12.35
CA ALA A 75 1.34 3.61 10.90
C ALA A 75 -0.04 3.36 10.25
N ILE A 76 -0.89 2.52 10.86
CA ILE A 76 -2.25 2.20 10.37
C ILE A 76 -3.13 3.46 10.26
N VAL A 77 -3.02 4.42 11.17
CA VAL A 77 -3.79 5.66 11.13
C VAL A 77 -2.96 6.82 10.60
N GLY A 78 -1.70 6.91 11.01
CA GLY A 78 -0.80 8.01 10.65
C GLY A 78 -0.50 8.09 9.15
N GLY A 79 -0.42 6.94 8.46
CA GLY A 79 -0.26 6.89 7.01
C GLY A 79 -1.42 7.56 6.26
N PRO A 80 -2.65 7.05 6.40
CA PRO A 80 -3.83 7.68 5.79
C PRO A 80 -4.06 9.12 6.23
N LEU A 81 -3.78 9.46 7.50
CA LEU A 81 -3.92 10.83 8.00
C LEU A 81 -2.88 11.76 7.35
N GLY A 82 -1.62 11.36 7.27
CA GLY A 82 -0.58 12.13 6.59
C GLY A 82 -0.92 12.36 5.11
N TYR A 83 -1.43 11.32 4.45
CA TYR A 83 -1.89 11.44 3.08
C TYR A 83 -3.08 12.41 2.95
N ALA A 84 -4.07 12.34 3.85
CA ALA A 84 -5.20 13.26 3.86
C ALA A 84 -4.78 14.72 4.10
N VAL A 85 -3.89 14.95 5.07
CA VAL A 85 -3.35 16.30 5.34
C VAL A 85 -2.61 16.84 4.12
N GLY A 86 -1.76 16.04 3.50
CA GLY A 86 -1.05 16.44 2.29
C GLY A 86 -2.01 16.74 1.14
N SER A 87 -3.03 15.91 0.93
CA SER A 87 -4.03 16.09 -0.13
C SER A 87 -4.85 17.38 0.02
N ILE A 88 -5.25 17.74 1.24
CA ILE A 88 -5.99 18.97 1.52
C ILE A 88 -5.12 20.23 1.30
N LEU A 89 -3.81 20.10 1.51
CA LEU A 89 -2.87 21.24 1.44
C LEU A 89 -2.16 21.34 0.09
N ILE A 90 -2.39 20.41 -0.85
CA ILE A 90 -1.74 20.40 -2.15
C ILE A 90 -2.09 21.68 -2.94
N PRO A 91 -1.11 22.40 -3.52
CA PRO A 91 -1.36 23.64 -4.25
C PRO A 91 -2.14 23.43 -5.54
N SER A 92 -1.89 22.31 -6.25
CA SER A 92 -2.64 21.92 -7.43
C SER A 92 -2.75 20.41 -7.54
N VAL A 93 -3.85 19.94 -8.08
CA VAL A 93 -3.95 18.57 -8.58
C VAL A 93 -3.43 18.63 -10.01
N HIS A 94 -2.30 17.95 -10.29
CA HIS A 94 -1.55 18.03 -11.56
C HIS A 94 -2.45 17.90 -12.77
N GLU A 95 -2.65 19.01 -13.48
CA GLU A 95 -3.31 19.01 -14.78
C GLU A 95 -2.26 19.11 -15.90
N ASP A 96 -1.33 20.08 -15.74
CA ASP A 96 -0.19 20.29 -16.61
C ASP A 96 0.95 20.98 -15.84
N GLY A 97 2.16 20.95 -16.41
CA GLY A 97 3.35 21.48 -15.76
C GLY A 97 3.30 23.00 -15.53
N ALA A 98 2.67 23.75 -16.45
CA ALA A 98 2.55 25.21 -16.32
C ALA A 98 1.64 25.58 -15.14
N THR A 99 0.46 24.92 -15.07
CA THR A 99 -0.49 25.10 -13.95
C THR A 99 0.11 24.67 -12.63
N SER A 100 0.82 23.54 -12.60
CA SER A 100 1.48 23.05 -11.37
C SER A 100 2.55 24.01 -10.87
N ILE A 101 3.44 24.50 -11.73
CA ILE A 101 4.47 25.47 -11.40
C ILE A 101 3.85 26.79 -10.92
N ALA A 102 2.85 27.32 -11.62
CA ALA A 102 2.17 28.56 -11.27
C ALA A 102 1.47 28.45 -9.90
N ALA A 103 0.79 27.32 -9.64
CA ALA A 103 0.14 27.06 -8.35
C ALA A 103 1.15 26.99 -7.20
N ASN A 104 2.29 26.32 -7.41
CA ASN A 104 3.36 26.28 -6.41
C ASN A 104 3.98 27.66 -6.16
N ALA A 105 4.18 28.47 -7.20
CA ALA A 105 4.69 29.83 -7.07
C ALA A 105 3.72 30.76 -6.30
N ALA A 106 2.42 30.54 -6.44
CA ALA A 106 1.39 31.30 -5.73
C ALA A 106 1.08 30.77 -4.33
N ALA A 107 1.50 29.55 -4.00
CA ALA A 107 1.19 28.90 -2.74
C ALA A 107 1.90 29.55 -1.56
N ASN A 108 1.28 29.46 -0.37
CA ASN A 108 1.97 29.83 0.87
C ASN A 108 3.11 28.83 1.12
N PRO A 109 4.37 29.29 1.28
CA PRO A 109 5.52 28.41 1.44
C PRO A 109 5.43 27.46 2.63
N ILE A 110 4.84 27.89 3.75
CA ILE A 110 4.67 27.08 4.96
C ILE A 110 3.65 25.95 4.68
N THR A 111 2.52 26.30 4.07
CA THR A 111 1.48 25.31 3.71
C THR A 111 2.03 24.27 2.75
N ASN A 112 2.80 24.69 1.75
CA ASN A 112 3.41 23.80 0.78
C ASN A 112 4.47 22.88 1.42
N ALA A 113 5.31 23.43 2.33
CA ALA A 113 6.24 22.62 3.10
C ALA A 113 5.53 21.58 3.98
N VAL A 114 4.42 21.94 4.64
CA VAL A 114 3.62 20.99 5.44
C VAL A 114 3.00 19.92 4.58
N HIS A 115 2.50 20.25 3.38
CA HIS A 115 2.02 19.29 2.39
C HIS A 115 3.09 18.24 2.05
N LEU A 116 4.28 18.66 1.65
CA LEU A 116 5.37 17.75 1.29
C LEU A 116 5.81 16.88 2.46
N VAL A 117 6.00 17.46 3.65
CA VAL A 117 6.35 16.68 4.85
C VAL A 117 5.29 15.64 5.17
N ALA A 118 4.00 16.00 5.06
CA ALA A 118 2.90 15.07 5.28
C ALA A 118 2.92 13.91 4.27
N TYR A 119 3.19 14.17 2.99
CA TYR A 119 3.31 13.15 1.97
C TYR A 119 4.55 12.27 2.14
N VAL A 120 5.70 12.85 2.48
CA VAL A 120 6.90 12.07 2.80
C VAL A 120 6.65 11.13 3.97
N LEU A 121 6.05 11.60 5.06
CA LEU A 121 5.68 10.74 6.19
C LEU A 121 4.68 9.67 5.77
N ALA A 122 3.68 10.01 4.98
CA ALA A 122 2.70 9.07 4.46
C ALA A 122 3.34 7.98 3.59
N SER A 123 4.33 8.32 2.76
CA SER A 123 5.02 7.36 1.87
C SER A 123 5.72 6.22 2.63
N PHE A 124 6.15 6.47 3.87
CA PHE A 124 6.71 5.43 4.75
C PHE A 124 5.64 4.74 5.60
N LEU A 125 4.68 5.51 6.12
CA LEU A 125 3.69 4.97 7.06
C LEU A 125 2.61 4.13 6.37
N LEU A 126 2.23 4.44 5.14
CA LEU A 126 1.19 3.69 4.41
C LEU A 126 1.57 2.22 4.17
N PRO A 127 2.75 1.89 3.61
CA PRO A 127 3.16 0.49 3.48
C PRO A 127 3.34 -0.22 4.83
N LEU A 128 3.87 0.46 5.86
CA LEU A 128 3.96 -0.10 7.21
C LEU A 128 2.58 -0.36 7.82
N GLY A 129 1.64 0.57 7.64
CA GLY A 129 0.25 0.40 8.07
C GLY A 129 -0.42 -0.78 7.38
N ALA A 130 -0.17 -0.97 6.09
CA ALA A 130 -0.69 -2.11 5.33
C ALA A 130 -0.16 -3.46 5.86
N VAL A 131 1.12 -3.53 6.21
CA VAL A 131 1.70 -4.71 6.88
C VAL A 131 0.99 -4.96 8.21
N GLY A 132 0.73 -3.92 8.99
CA GLY A 132 -0.02 -4.02 10.25
C GLY A 132 -1.45 -4.54 10.07
N LEU A 133 -2.18 -4.05 9.06
CA LEU A 133 -3.52 -4.51 8.72
C LEU A 133 -3.52 -5.99 8.29
N ALA A 134 -2.58 -6.37 7.43
CA ALA A 134 -2.41 -7.75 6.98
C ALA A 134 -2.07 -8.68 8.16
N TYR A 135 -1.15 -8.28 9.03
CA TYR A 135 -0.79 -9.04 10.23
C TYR A 135 -2.00 -9.31 11.14
N LEU A 136 -2.85 -8.31 11.37
CA LEU A 136 -4.06 -8.47 12.18
C LEU A 136 -5.07 -9.47 11.61
N ALA A 137 -5.16 -9.56 10.28
CA ALA A 137 -6.13 -10.43 9.61
C ALA A 137 -5.58 -11.84 9.33
N TYR A 138 -4.25 -12.02 9.34
CA TYR A 138 -3.56 -13.21 8.83
C TYR A 138 -4.04 -14.51 9.46
N ALA A 139 -4.21 -14.56 10.77
CA ALA A 139 -4.58 -15.81 11.47
C ALA A 139 -5.92 -16.41 11.02
N ARG A 140 -6.88 -15.57 10.57
CA ARG A 140 -8.24 -16.03 10.20
C ARG A 140 -8.58 -15.87 8.72
N ALA A 141 -7.81 -15.06 7.99
CA ALA A 141 -8.02 -14.80 6.56
C ALA A 141 -6.67 -14.72 5.82
N PRO A 142 -5.81 -15.77 5.87
CA PRO A 142 -4.41 -15.69 5.44
C PRO A 142 -4.28 -15.29 3.97
N ARG A 143 -5.07 -15.87 3.06
CA ARG A 143 -4.98 -15.57 1.62
C ARG A 143 -5.30 -14.10 1.32
N LEU A 144 -6.40 -13.59 1.86
CA LEU A 144 -6.80 -12.19 1.64
C LEU A 144 -5.82 -11.22 2.31
N ALA A 145 -5.34 -11.54 3.51
CA ALA A 145 -4.37 -10.73 4.23
C ALA A 145 -3.02 -10.67 3.47
N THR A 146 -2.53 -11.81 2.96
CA THR A 146 -1.27 -11.84 2.21
C THR A 146 -1.38 -11.10 0.89
N ILE A 147 -2.41 -11.39 0.08
CA ILE A 147 -2.58 -10.74 -1.23
C ILE A 147 -2.84 -9.23 -1.03
N GLY A 148 -3.76 -8.86 -0.14
CA GLY A 148 -4.07 -7.46 0.15
C GLY A 148 -2.88 -6.71 0.74
N GLY A 149 -2.13 -7.32 1.65
CA GLY A 149 -0.91 -6.73 2.23
C GLY A 149 0.18 -6.51 1.20
N LEU A 150 0.46 -7.51 0.35
CA LEU A 150 1.46 -7.40 -0.71
C LEU A 150 1.08 -6.34 -1.74
N LEU A 151 -0.17 -6.36 -2.23
CA LEU A 151 -0.67 -5.35 -3.15
C LEU A 151 -0.63 -3.94 -2.56
N ALA A 152 -0.93 -3.78 -1.27
CA ALA A 152 -0.83 -2.49 -0.61
C ALA A 152 0.61 -1.99 -0.55
N VAL A 153 1.56 -2.83 -0.12
CA VAL A 153 2.98 -2.44 -0.06
C VAL A 153 3.47 -2.06 -1.45
N VAL A 154 3.25 -2.91 -2.46
CA VAL A 154 3.67 -2.63 -3.85
C VAL A 154 2.96 -1.40 -4.41
N GLY A 155 1.67 -1.24 -4.14
CA GLY A 155 0.89 -0.10 -4.60
C GLY A 155 1.31 1.24 -3.97
N TRP A 156 1.80 1.24 -2.73
CA TRP A 156 2.25 2.47 -2.07
C TRP A 156 3.71 2.84 -2.39
N LEU A 157 4.55 1.91 -2.85
CA LEU A 157 5.94 2.23 -3.20
C LEU A 157 6.09 3.38 -4.20
N PRO A 158 5.30 3.44 -5.31
CA PRO A 158 5.39 4.53 -6.26
C PRO A 158 4.97 5.90 -5.70
N PHE A 159 4.25 5.95 -4.58
CA PHE A 159 3.82 7.22 -3.98
C PHE A 159 4.99 8.12 -3.60
N SER A 160 6.15 7.56 -3.24
CA SER A 160 7.37 8.34 -2.99
C SER A 160 7.88 9.05 -4.25
N ALA A 161 7.74 8.43 -5.43
CA ALA A 161 8.12 9.07 -6.69
C ALA A 161 7.15 10.20 -7.08
N LEU A 162 5.84 10.02 -6.82
CA LEU A 162 4.85 11.08 -7.01
C LEU A 162 5.10 12.27 -6.07
N THR A 163 5.43 12.00 -4.80
CA THR A 163 5.80 13.05 -3.84
C THR A 163 7.08 13.80 -4.27
N ALA A 164 8.07 13.08 -4.83
CA ALA A 164 9.27 13.71 -5.37
C ALA A 164 8.97 14.60 -6.59
N LEU A 165 7.97 14.24 -7.40
CA LEU A 165 7.51 15.08 -8.51
C LEU A 165 6.88 16.39 -8.01
N ASP A 166 6.12 16.35 -6.92
CA ASP A 166 5.58 17.56 -6.26
C ASP A 166 6.71 18.47 -5.76
N ASP A 167 7.73 17.89 -5.12
CA ASP A 167 8.91 18.64 -4.65
C ASP A 167 9.69 19.26 -5.80
N VAL A 168 9.88 18.54 -6.90
CA VAL A 168 10.51 19.07 -8.13
C VAL A 168 9.70 20.23 -8.71
N SER A 169 8.38 20.12 -8.76
CA SER A 169 7.49 21.22 -9.22
C SER A 169 7.63 22.46 -8.32
N MET A 170 7.68 22.29 -7.01
CA MET A 170 7.92 23.38 -6.07
C MET A 170 9.32 24.00 -6.25
N ALA A 171 10.36 23.18 -6.44
CA ALA A 171 11.70 23.68 -6.68
C ALA A 171 11.79 24.47 -8.01
N MET A 172 11.15 23.99 -9.08
CA MET A 172 11.05 24.73 -10.34
C MET A 172 10.32 26.06 -10.19
N ALA A 173 9.25 26.11 -9.40
CA ALA A 173 8.50 27.33 -9.14
C ALA A 173 9.34 28.44 -8.46
N ALA A 174 10.39 28.06 -7.72
CA ALA A 174 11.29 28.99 -7.05
C ALA A 174 12.43 29.53 -7.96
N LEU A 175 12.59 29.00 -9.18
CA LEU A 175 13.65 29.41 -10.10
C LEU A 175 13.23 30.62 -10.94
N PRO A 176 14.20 31.47 -11.38
CA PRO A 176 13.95 32.47 -12.42
C PRO A 176 13.41 31.77 -13.68
N ASP A 177 12.48 32.44 -14.38
CA ASP A 177 11.84 31.91 -15.59
C ASP A 177 11.18 30.54 -15.41
N SER A 178 10.56 30.34 -14.27
CA SER A 178 9.95 29.06 -13.85
C SER A 178 9.03 28.44 -14.94
N GLY A 179 8.33 29.27 -15.71
CA GLY A 179 7.49 28.80 -16.82
C GLY A 179 8.24 28.03 -17.92
N SER A 180 9.55 28.27 -18.08
CA SER A 180 10.37 27.56 -19.07
C SER A 180 10.52 26.05 -18.76
N TYR A 181 10.32 25.64 -17.52
CA TYR A 181 10.41 24.25 -17.08
C TYR A 181 9.12 23.46 -17.25
N ALA A 182 8.00 24.12 -17.61
CA ALA A 182 6.69 23.46 -17.76
C ALA A 182 6.73 22.26 -18.72
N THR A 183 7.33 22.43 -19.91
CA THR A 183 7.46 21.35 -20.89
C THR A 183 8.28 20.16 -20.37
N LEU A 184 9.33 20.43 -19.58
CA LEU A 184 10.14 19.36 -18.98
C LEU A 184 9.33 18.58 -17.95
N LEU A 185 8.60 19.28 -17.09
CA LEU A 185 7.74 18.68 -16.09
C LEU A 185 6.63 17.82 -16.72
N ASP A 186 5.96 18.33 -17.75
CA ASP A 186 4.95 17.61 -18.53
C ASP A 186 5.52 16.34 -19.16
N ARG A 187 6.70 16.44 -19.77
CA ARG A 187 7.34 15.31 -20.42
C ARG A 187 7.69 14.21 -19.42
N PHE A 188 8.19 14.59 -18.25
CA PHE A 188 8.53 13.66 -17.18
C PHE A 188 7.27 13.03 -16.56
N ALA A 189 6.25 13.84 -16.25
CA ALA A 189 5.00 13.37 -15.65
C ALA A 189 4.22 12.41 -16.56
N ASN A 190 4.35 12.56 -17.89
CA ASN A 190 3.60 11.79 -18.87
C ASN A 190 4.44 10.70 -19.56
N ASP A 191 5.65 10.41 -19.10
CA ASP A 191 6.44 9.33 -19.69
C ASP A 191 5.90 7.93 -19.29
N ALA A 192 6.36 6.90 -20.01
CA ALA A 192 5.89 5.53 -19.79
C ALA A 192 6.25 4.98 -18.40
N VAL A 193 7.37 5.42 -17.82
CA VAL A 193 7.82 4.98 -16.48
C VAL A 193 6.89 5.56 -15.40
N MET A 194 6.63 6.87 -15.48
CA MET A 194 5.73 7.54 -14.55
C MET A 194 4.29 7.03 -14.69
N GLY A 195 3.82 6.80 -15.93
CA GLY A 195 2.55 6.15 -16.20
C GLY A 195 2.45 4.74 -15.59
N GLY A 196 3.53 3.96 -15.67
CA GLY A 196 3.65 2.65 -15.01
C GLY A 196 3.57 2.75 -13.48
N TYR A 197 4.29 3.71 -12.89
CA TYR A 197 4.21 3.97 -11.44
C TYR A 197 2.80 4.37 -11.01
N LEU A 198 2.14 5.26 -11.75
CA LEU A 198 0.78 5.69 -11.46
C LEU A 198 -0.22 4.52 -11.54
N LEU A 199 -0.09 3.65 -12.55
CA LEU A 199 -0.93 2.47 -12.69
C LEU A 199 -0.77 1.52 -11.50
N VAL A 200 0.47 1.19 -11.12
CA VAL A 200 0.76 0.32 -9.97
C VAL A 200 0.24 0.95 -8.68
N TYR A 201 0.47 2.24 -8.50
CA TYR A 201 -0.04 3.00 -7.36
C TYR A 201 -1.56 2.93 -7.26
N VAL A 202 -2.29 3.34 -8.31
CA VAL A 202 -3.76 3.42 -8.28
C VAL A 202 -4.39 2.05 -8.11
N VAL A 203 -4.04 1.09 -8.99
CA VAL A 203 -4.65 -0.24 -8.95
C VAL A 203 -4.23 -1.01 -7.70
N GLY A 204 -2.93 -0.96 -7.37
CA GLY A 204 -2.37 -1.72 -6.25
C GLY A 204 -3.02 -1.34 -4.92
N HIS A 205 -2.98 -0.05 -4.54
CA HIS A 205 -3.51 0.34 -3.22
C HIS A 205 -5.03 0.27 -3.13
N LEU A 206 -5.77 0.64 -4.19
CA LEU A 206 -7.24 0.61 -4.15
C LEU A 206 -7.77 -0.82 -3.99
N VAL A 207 -7.27 -1.76 -4.79
CA VAL A 207 -7.65 -3.19 -4.67
C VAL A 207 -7.21 -3.74 -3.31
N ALA A 208 -6.03 -3.36 -2.85
CA ALA A 208 -5.50 -3.81 -1.57
C ALA A 208 -6.40 -3.44 -0.38
N TYR A 209 -6.86 -2.19 -0.29
CA TYR A 209 -7.72 -1.78 0.82
C TYR A 209 -9.08 -2.47 0.82
N VAL A 210 -9.64 -2.77 -0.35
CA VAL A 210 -10.84 -3.61 -0.46
C VAL A 210 -10.58 -5.00 0.12
N LEU A 211 -9.48 -5.66 -0.28
CA LEU A 211 -9.12 -6.99 0.21
C LEU A 211 -8.82 -6.99 1.72
N LEU A 212 -8.08 -5.99 2.21
CA LEU A 212 -7.75 -5.85 3.63
C LEU A 212 -8.99 -5.57 4.48
N ALA A 213 -9.91 -4.72 4.02
CA ALA A 213 -11.17 -4.46 4.71
C ALA A 213 -12.01 -5.75 4.87
N VAL A 214 -12.12 -6.55 3.78
CA VAL A 214 -12.80 -7.85 3.82
C VAL A 214 -12.07 -8.83 4.74
N ALA A 215 -10.73 -8.90 4.67
CA ALA A 215 -9.93 -9.77 5.52
C ALA A 215 -10.09 -9.44 7.00
N LEU A 216 -9.95 -8.19 7.39
CA LEU A 216 -10.12 -7.70 8.76
C LEU A 216 -11.54 -7.96 9.29
N ARG A 217 -12.54 -7.77 8.43
CA ARG A 217 -13.93 -8.05 8.77
C ARG A 217 -14.16 -9.55 9.00
N ARG A 218 -13.66 -10.42 8.11
CA ARG A 218 -13.74 -11.89 8.26
C ARG A 218 -12.98 -12.37 9.49
N ALA A 219 -11.86 -11.74 9.80
CA ALA A 219 -11.09 -12.02 11.00
C ALA A 219 -11.76 -11.54 12.30
N GLY A 220 -12.85 -10.78 12.22
CA GLY A 220 -13.53 -10.21 13.40
C GLY A 220 -12.70 -9.15 14.13
N VAL A 221 -11.74 -8.52 13.42
CA VAL A 221 -10.85 -7.51 14.01
C VAL A 221 -11.51 -6.15 14.10
N ILE A 222 -12.30 -5.80 13.08
CA ILE A 222 -12.95 -4.50 12.97
C ILE A 222 -14.49 -4.64 12.89
N PRO A 223 -15.25 -3.67 13.38
CA PRO A 223 -16.70 -3.65 13.25
C PRO A 223 -17.14 -3.45 11.78
N ARG A 224 -18.41 -3.77 11.49
CA ARG A 224 -18.97 -3.67 10.13
C ARG A 224 -18.81 -2.28 9.52
N TRP A 225 -19.11 -1.25 10.29
CA TRP A 225 -19.04 0.13 9.79
C TRP A 225 -17.61 0.52 9.37
N ALA A 226 -16.57 0.11 10.12
CA ALA A 226 -15.19 0.39 9.78
C ALA A 226 -14.75 -0.34 8.50
N ALA A 227 -15.17 -1.60 8.34
CA ALA A 227 -14.93 -2.34 7.11
C ALA A 227 -15.59 -1.66 5.91
N TRP A 228 -16.83 -1.19 6.04
CA TRP A 228 -17.53 -0.44 4.99
C TRP A 228 -16.86 0.89 4.69
N SER A 229 -16.41 1.64 5.71
CA SER A 229 -15.67 2.89 5.50
C SER A 229 -14.42 2.66 4.64
N MET A 230 -13.59 1.67 4.99
CA MET A 230 -12.40 1.32 4.21
C MET A 230 -12.75 0.84 2.80
N LEU A 231 -13.83 0.06 2.65
CA LEU A 231 -14.24 -0.51 1.37
C LEU A 231 -14.78 0.56 0.42
N VAL A 232 -15.59 1.49 0.93
CA VAL A 232 -16.20 2.57 0.13
C VAL A 232 -15.16 3.64 -0.23
N SER A 233 -14.09 3.82 0.56
CA SER A 233 -13.04 4.78 0.26
C SER A 233 -12.42 4.54 -1.13
N SER A 234 -12.18 3.28 -1.52
CA SER A 234 -11.55 2.96 -2.81
C SER A 234 -12.38 3.37 -4.03
N PRO A 235 -13.65 2.96 -4.21
CA PRO A 235 -14.45 3.42 -5.34
C PRO A 235 -14.73 4.92 -5.31
N LEU A 236 -14.78 5.54 -4.13
CA LEU A 236 -14.96 6.99 -4.03
C LEU A 236 -13.71 7.74 -4.49
N THR A 237 -12.51 7.20 -4.21
CA THR A 237 -11.26 7.72 -4.78
C THR A 237 -11.27 7.64 -6.30
N VAL A 238 -11.68 6.49 -6.87
CA VAL A 238 -11.82 6.35 -8.34
C VAL A 238 -12.79 7.39 -8.87
N ALA A 239 -13.95 7.58 -8.25
CA ALA A 239 -14.95 8.56 -8.66
C ALA A 239 -14.38 9.99 -8.66
N ALA A 240 -13.55 10.35 -7.69
CA ALA A 240 -12.90 11.67 -7.64
C ALA A 240 -11.97 11.93 -8.85
N PHE A 241 -11.39 10.88 -9.44
CA PHE A 241 -10.53 11.02 -10.63
C PHE A 241 -11.30 10.96 -11.96
N VAL A 242 -12.42 10.24 -12.00
CA VAL A 242 -13.17 9.98 -13.26
C VAL A 242 -14.24 11.04 -13.50
N VAL A 243 -14.79 11.63 -12.44
CA VAL A 243 -15.84 12.67 -12.57
C VAL A 243 -15.24 13.95 -13.16
N PRO A 244 -15.84 14.52 -14.23
CA PRO A 244 -15.40 15.78 -14.79
C PRO A 244 -15.38 16.91 -13.74
N GLY A 245 -14.36 17.75 -13.80
CA GLY A 245 -14.15 18.81 -12.82
C GLY A 245 -13.45 18.35 -11.53
N ARG A 246 -13.06 17.07 -11.44
CA ARG A 246 -12.27 16.48 -10.34
C ARG A 246 -12.66 17.06 -8.98
N PRO A 247 -13.85 16.72 -8.44
CA PRO A 247 -14.29 17.27 -7.18
C PRO A 247 -13.37 16.79 -6.04
N ILE A 248 -12.41 17.64 -5.65
CA ILE A 248 -11.42 17.39 -4.58
C ILE A 248 -12.12 16.86 -3.33
N VAL A 249 -13.30 17.38 -3.02
CA VAL A 249 -14.13 16.96 -1.88
C VAL A 249 -14.40 15.45 -1.86
N LEU A 250 -14.57 14.79 -3.03
CA LEU A 250 -14.76 13.33 -3.05
C LEU A 250 -13.50 12.58 -2.63
N GLY A 251 -12.33 13.07 -3.05
CA GLY A 251 -11.04 12.53 -2.62
C GLY A 251 -10.84 12.69 -1.11
N ASP A 252 -11.12 13.88 -0.58
CA ASP A 252 -10.98 14.17 0.85
C ASP A 252 -11.93 13.32 1.70
N VAL A 253 -13.17 13.15 1.25
CA VAL A 253 -14.15 12.25 1.91
C VAL A 253 -13.68 10.80 1.86
N ALA A 254 -13.13 10.34 0.74
CA ALA A 254 -12.56 8.99 0.63
C ALA A 254 -11.43 8.77 1.62
N LEU A 255 -10.52 9.72 1.76
CA LEU A 255 -9.42 9.68 2.71
C LEU A 255 -9.90 9.74 4.16
N ALA A 256 -10.87 10.59 4.47
CA ALA A 256 -11.50 10.65 5.79
C ALA A 256 -12.13 9.30 6.18
N LEU A 257 -12.83 8.64 5.25
CA LEU A 257 -13.39 7.31 5.46
C LEU A 257 -12.30 6.27 5.71
N LEU A 258 -11.19 6.34 5.00
CA LEU A 258 -10.05 5.44 5.21
C LEU A 258 -9.42 5.64 6.58
N VAL A 259 -9.19 6.89 7.01
CA VAL A 259 -8.68 7.24 8.35
C VAL A 259 -9.60 6.68 9.43
N ILE A 260 -10.90 7.03 9.36
CA ILE A 260 -11.89 6.63 10.37
C ILE A 260 -12.02 5.10 10.42
N GLY A 261 -12.08 4.45 9.25
CA GLY A 261 -12.16 2.99 9.15
C GLY A 261 -10.93 2.26 9.71
N SER A 262 -9.77 2.91 9.70
CA SER A 262 -8.51 2.33 10.20
C SER A 262 -8.36 2.40 11.72
N ILE A 263 -9.08 3.29 12.42
CA ILE A 263 -8.96 3.48 13.88
C ILE A 263 -9.21 2.19 14.69
N PRO A 264 -10.26 1.38 14.43
CA PRO A 264 -10.46 0.14 15.19
C PRO A 264 -9.34 -0.87 14.99
N ALA A 265 -8.74 -0.93 13.78
CA ALA A 265 -7.61 -1.80 13.51
C ALA A 265 -6.36 -1.36 14.28
N ALA A 266 -6.08 -0.06 14.32
CA ALA A 266 -4.96 0.49 15.11
C ALA A 266 -5.12 0.22 16.61
N ARG A 267 -6.34 0.39 17.15
CA ARG A 267 -6.65 0.02 18.54
C ARG A 267 -6.43 -1.46 18.80
N ALA A 268 -6.91 -2.33 17.91
CA ALA A 268 -6.68 -3.77 18.01
C ALA A 268 -5.19 -4.14 17.95
N MET A 269 -4.39 -3.45 17.15
CA MET A 269 -2.95 -3.62 17.07
C MET A 269 -2.26 -3.26 18.39
N ALA A 270 -2.67 -2.14 19.00
CA ALA A 270 -2.08 -1.65 20.24
C ALA A 270 -2.45 -2.52 21.47
N THR A 271 -3.69 -3.08 21.51
CA THR A 271 -4.26 -3.72 22.70
C THR A 271 -4.22 -5.26 22.70
N ARG A 272 -4.07 -5.91 21.53
CA ARG A 272 -4.04 -7.38 21.48
C ARG A 272 -2.83 -7.93 22.25
N HIS A 273 -3.07 -8.42 23.46
CA HIS A 273 -2.26 -9.47 24.05
C HIS A 273 -2.41 -10.74 23.21
N ARG A 274 -1.35 -11.53 23.06
CA ARG A 274 -1.45 -12.86 22.42
C ARG A 274 -2.64 -13.57 23.06
N LEU A 275 -3.69 -13.79 22.28
CA LEU A 275 -4.61 -14.85 22.58
C LEU A 275 -3.77 -16.12 22.40
N GLY A 276 -3.47 -16.81 23.50
CA GLY A 276 -2.71 -18.04 23.51
C GLY A 276 -3.26 -19.00 22.45
N HIS A 277 -2.32 -19.61 21.74
CA HIS A 277 -2.61 -20.74 20.85
C HIS A 277 -2.99 -21.94 21.67
#